data_88235554532c2f5a8bda2b1f50d21bd9
#
_entry.id   88235554532c2f5a8bda2b1f50d21bd9
#
_cell.length_a   1.000
_cell.length_b   1.000
_cell.length_c   1.000
_cell.angle_alpha   90.00
_cell.angle_beta   90.00
_cell.angle_gamma   90.00
#
_symmetry.space_group_name_H-M   'P 1'
#
loop_
_entity.id
_entity.type
_entity.pdbx_description
1 polymer ?
#
loop_
_entity_poly.entity_id
_entity_poly.type
_entity_poly.pdbx_seq_one_letter_code
_entity_poly.pdbx_strand_id
1 'polypeptide(L)'
;SETAAELWGVDGVSLVKRLTGGTAFADVAVDDSIAAGSRELVVGASLNGKLFLAYDSSVDRLHVYDPQLGTPRVRRVSLATPAAPTVANTGAGAYAATIRYYRVRWIQLNSGVEVRRSEAGASVTFTPSGSGTHARITQPAVAGEGETHWAIEASEDNASFYVLTEPATATTTYDDNETVADYSEE
;
A
#
# COMPACT_ATOMS: atom_id res chain seq x y z
N SER A 1 -29.76 3.04 20.39
CA SER A 1 -30.41 2.86 19.10
C SER A 1 -29.86 1.60 18.48
N GLU A 2 -30.72 0.62 18.21
CA GLU A 2 -30.33 -0.57 17.45
C GLU A 2 -29.85 -0.09 16.09
N THR A 3 -28.58 -0.36 15.78
CA THR A 3 -28.02 -0.18 14.44
C THR A 3 -28.75 -1.15 13.53
N ALA A 4 -29.36 -0.65 12.47
CA ALA A 4 -30.09 -1.47 11.52
C ALA A 4 -29.14 -2.58 11.01
N ALA A 5 -29.58 -3.84 11.14
CA ALA A 5 -28.83 -4.97 10.62
C ALA A 5 -28.84 -4.91 9.09
N GLU A 6 -27.69 -5.14 8.47
CA GLU A 6 -27.53 -5.20 7.02
C GLU A 6 -27.21 -6.62 6.59
N LEU A 7 -27.86 -7.10 5.55
CA LEU A 7 -27.53 -8.35 4.90
C LEU A 7 -26.62 -8.07 3.71
N TRP A 8 -25.50 -8.77 3.65
CA TRP A 8 -24.52 -8.67 2.58
C TRP A 8 -24.49 -9.95 1.77
N GLY A 9 -24.37 -9.79 0.46
CA GLY A 9 -24.20 -10.91 -0.45
C GLY A 9 -23.13 -10.60 -1.48
N VAL A 10 -22.53 -11.63 -2.04
CA VAL A 10 -21.58 -11.54 -3.16
C VAL A 10 -22.15 -12.31 -4.33
N ASP A 11 -22.28 -11.65 -5.46
CA ASP A 11 -22.72 -12.23 -6.73
C ASP A 11 -21.55 -12.21 -7.72
N GLY A 12 -20.72 -13.27 -7.66
CA GLY A 12 -19.61 -13.47 -8.57
C GLY A 12 -18.58 -12.33 -8.59
N VAL A 13 -18.93 -11.21 -9.17
CA VAL A 13 -18.08 -10.02 -9.34
C VAL A 13 -18.54 -8.80 -8.55
N SER A 14 -19.76 -8.82 -8.02
CA SER A 14 -20.36 -7.68 -7.32
C SER A 14 -20.56 -7.99 -5.84
N LEU A 15 -20.26 -7.03 -4.98
CA LEU A 15 -20.69 -7.03 -3.61
C LEU A 15 -22.02 -6.30 -3.53
N VAL A 16 -23.07 -6.98 -3.09
CA VAL A 16 -24.42 -6.42 -2.98
C VAL A 16 -24.78 -6.21 -1.51
N LYS A 17 -25.49 -5.14 -1.24
CA LYS A 17 -25.94 -4.76 0.09
C LYS A 17 -27.44 -4.69 0.13
N ARG A 18 -28.02 -5.26 1.19
CA ARG A 18 -29.44 -5.10 1.51
C ARG A 18 -29.61 -4.36 2.83
N LEU A 19 -30.34 -3.26 2.78
CA LEU A 19 -30.73 -2.55 4.01
C LEU A 19 -31.83 -3.30 4.77
N THR A 20 -31.80 -3.24 6.08
CA THR A 20 -32.88 -3.77 6.92
C THR A 20 -34.21 -3.10 6.54
N GLY A 21 -35.22 -3.90 6.28
CA GLY A 21 -36.52 -3.43 5.80
C GLY A 21 -36.59 -3.11 4.30
N GLY A 22 -35.47 -3.22 3.58
CA GLY A 22 -35.43 -3.12 2.12
C GLY A 22 -35.89 -4.44 1.45
N THR A 23 -36.43 -4.33 0.25
CA THR A 23 -36.88 -5.48 -0.54
C THR A 23 -35.94 -5.85 -1.68
N ALA A 24 -34.90 -5.03 -1.94
CA ALA A 24 -33.95 -5.22 -3.01
C ALA A 24 -32.51 -5.11 -2.52
N PHE A 25 -31.62 -5.84 -3.17
CA PHE A 25 -30.18 -5.64 -3.03
C PHE A 25 -29.75 -4.49 -3.91
N ALA A 26 -28.80 -3.69 -3.42
CA ALA A 26 -28.16 -2.62 -4.17
C ALA A 26 -26.67 -2.86 -4.24
N ASP A 27 -26.08 -2.66 -5.41
CA ASP A 27 -24.64 -2.78 -5.59
C ASP A 27 -23.88 -1.77 -4.73
N VAL A 28 -22.78 -2.21 -4.19
CA VAL A 28 -21.84 -1.36 -3.44
C VAL A 28 -20.62 -1.11 -4.32
N ALA A 29 -20.28 0.16 -4.51
CA ALA A 29 -19.09 0.53 -5.26
C ALA A 29 -17.82 0.03 -4.56
N VAL A 30 -16.98 -0.66 -5.32
CA VAL A 30 -15.69 -1.20 -4.88
C VAL A 30 -14.59 -0.40 -5.55
N ASP A 31 -13.60 0.04 -4.79
CA ASP A 31 -12.48 0.87 -5.25
C ASP A 31 -11.53 0.07 -6.16
N ASP A 32 -11.23 -1.12 -5.73
CA ASP A 32 -10.33 -1.99 -6.46
C ASP A 32 -11.15 -2.94 -7.33
N SER A 33 -10.76 -3.10 -8.58
CA SER A 33 -11.38 -4.11 -9.42
C SER A 33 -11.17 -5.47 -8.77
N ILE A 34 -12.26 -6.04 -8.29
CA ILE A 34 -12.24 -7.39 -7.77
C ILE A 34 -12.09 -8.30 -8.98
N ALA A 35 -11.01 -9.11 -9.02
CA ALA A 35 -10.78 -10.00 -10.14
C ALA A 35 -12.01 -10.85 -10.45
N ALA A 36 -12.43 -10.87 -11.71
CA ALA A 36 -13.50 -11.74 -12.17
C ALA A 36 -13.06 -13.19 -11.97
N GLY A 37 -13.75 -13.92 -11.12
CA GLY A 37 -13.46 -15.31 -10.81
C GLY A 37 -14.26 -15.74 -9.59
N SER A 38 -14.62 -16.99 -9.52
CA SER A 38 -15.52 -17.55 -8.50
C SER A 38 -15.03 -17.22 -7.08
N ARG A 39 -15.68 -16.26 -6.47
CA ARG A 39 -15.56 -16.02 -5.03
C ARG A 39 -16.55 -16.90 -4.31
N GLU A 40 -16.18 -18.16 -4.11
CA GLU A 40 -17.09 -19.13 -3.55
C GLU A 40 -17.35 -18.93 -2.07
N LEU A 41 -16.45 -18.27 -1.34
CA LEU A 41 -16.60 -18.07 0.10
C LEU A 41 -16.14 -16.70 0.53
N VAL A 42 -17.05 -15.93 1.09
CA VAL A 42 -16.74 -14.71 1.83
C VAL A 42 -16.99 -14.97 3.29
N VAL A 43 -15.96 -14.87 4.09
CA VAL A 43 -16.10 -14.81 5.55
C VAL A 43 -16.12 -13.35 5.93
N GLY A 44 -17.23 -12.90 6.50
CA GLY A 44 -17.41 -11.54 6.97
C GLY A 44 -17.25 -11.45 8.50
N ALA A 45 -16.52 -10.44 8.97
CA ALA A 45 -16.45 -10.09 10.38
C ALA A 45 -16.61 -8.58 10.54
N SER A 46 -17.43 -8.15 11.51
CA SER A 46 -17.60 -6.73 11.81
C SER A 46 -16.74 -6.34 13.01
N LEU A 47 -16.05 -5.20 12.89
CA LEU A 47 -15.26 -4.61 13.94
C LEU A 47 -15.34 -3.08 13.85
N ASN A 48 -15.67 -2.43 14.95
CA ASN A 48 -15.74 -0.97 15.04
C ASN A 48 -16.58 -0.31 13.93
N GLY A 49 -17.73 -0.88 13.59
CA GLY A 49 -18.63 -0.35 12.56
C GLY A 49 -18.18 -0.60 11.12
N LYS A 50 -17.10 -1.33 10.91
CA LYS A 50 -16.61 -1.75 9.60
C LYS A 50 -16.90 -3.23 9.38
N LEU A 51 -17.08 -3.64 8.12
CA LEU A 51 -17.20 -5.04 7.73
C LEU A 51 -15.96 -5.47 6.97
N PHE A 52 -15.26 -6.47 7.49
CA PHE A 52 -14.10 -7.08 6.82
C PHE A 52 -14.57 -8.31 6.06
N LEU A 53 -14.12 -8.45 4.83
CA LEU A 53 -14.50 -9.50 3.90
C LEU A 53 -13.26 -10.26 3.45
N ALA A 54 -13.15 -11.52 3.87
CA ALA A 54 -12.04 -12.40 3.51
C ALA A 54 -12.44 -13.36 2.39
N TYR A 55 -11.56 -13.51 1.42
CA TYR A 55 -11.65 -14.44 0.31
C TYR A 55 -10.51 -15.45 0.39
N ASP A 56 -10.53 -16.46 -0.48
CA ASP A 56 -9.32 -17.24 -0.72
C ASP A 56 -8.20 -16.31 -1.18
N SER A 57 -7.05 -16.39 -0.54
CA SER A 57 -5.90 -15.52 -0.81
C SER A 57 -5.34 -15.65 -2.23
N SER A 58 -5.64 -16.76 -2.92
CA SER A 58 -5.32 -16.95 -4.34
C SER A 58 -6.25 -16.18 -5.28
N VAL A 59 -7.41 -15.75 -4.78
CA VAL A 59 -8.44 -15.03 -5.55
C VAL A 59 -8.30 -13.54 -5.35
N ASP A 60 -8.26 -13.07 -4.10
CA ASP A 60 -8.14 -11.65 -3.79
C ASP A 60 -7.67 -11.41 -2.34
N ARG A 61 -7.23 -10.18 -2.07
CA ARG A 61 -6.83 -9.71 -0.74
C ARG A 61 -8.05 -9.38 0.11
N LEU A 62 -7.86 -9.27 1.41
CA LEU A 62 -8.88 -8.84 2.37
C LEU A 62 -9.45 -7.46 1.98
N HIS A 63 -10.77 -7.34 1.98
CA HIS A 63 -11.48 -6.08 1.80
C HIS A 63 -12.09 -5.56 3.09
N VAL A 64 -12.32 -4.26 3.12
CA VAL A 64 -13.07 -3.60 4.18
C VAL A 64 -14.16 -2.72 3.58
N TYR A 65 -15.36 -2.85 4.10
CA TYR A 65 -16.41 -1.86 3.93
C TYR A 65 -16.37 -0.90 5.11
N ASP A 66 -16.25 0.38 4.82
CA ASP A 66 -16.31 1.45 5.80
C ASP A 66 -17.42 2.43 5.42
N PRO A 67 -18.53 2.46 6.18
CA PRO A 67 -19.65 3.33 5.87
C PRO A 67 -19.34 4.82 6.04
N GLN A 68 -18.26 5.17 6.72
CA GLN A 68 -17.84 6.55 6.95
C GLN A 68 -16.95 7.09 5.82
N LEU A 69 -16.42 6.22 4.97
CA LEU A 69 -15.67 6.65 3.80
C LEU A 69 -16.61 7.17 2.70
N GLY A 70 -16.10 8.08 1.88
CA GLY A 70 -16.72 8.43 0.61
C GLY A 70 -16.82 7.23 -0.32
N THR A 71 -17.50 7.41 -1.46
CA THR A 71 -17.56 6.36 -2.49
C THR A 71 -16.21 6.29 -3.23
N PRO A 72 -15.68 5.08 -3.47
CA PRO A 72 -16.19 3.75 -3.09
C PRO A 72 -15.96 3.43 -1.61
N ARG A 73 -16.91 2.72 -1.01
CA ARG A 73 -16.86 2.36 0.42
C ARG A 73 -16.26 0.99 0.70
N VAL A 74 -16.10 0.16 -0.32
CA VAL A 74 -15.43 -1.14 -0.24
C VAL A 74 -14.10 -1.03 -0.94
N ARG A 75 -13.03 -1.37 -0.25
CA ARG A 75 -11.67 -1.33 -0.80
C ARG A 75 -10.80 -2.40 -0.14
N ARG A 76 -9.71 -2.77 -0.78
CA ARG A 76 -8.72 -3.65 -0.17
C ARG A 76 -8.13 -3.00 1.08
N VAL A 77 -7.87 -3.81 2.11
CA VAL A 77 -7.31 -3.32 3.39
C VAL A 77 -5.90 -2.77 3.21
N SER A 78 -5.09 -3.42 2.36
CA SER A 78 -3.73 -2.99 2.02
C SER A 78 -3.58 -2.66 0.55
N LEU A 79 -2.62 -1.84 0.19
CA LEU A 79 -2.19 -1.64 -1.19
C LEU A 79 -1.40 -2.86 -1.69
N ALA A 80 -1.29 -3.01 -3.01
CA ALA A 80 -0.45 -4.03 -3.62
C ALA A 80 1.01 -3.83 -3.20
N THR A 81 1.73 -4.93 -2.96
CA THR A 81 3.17 -4.87 -2.71
C THR A 81 3.89 -4.33 -3.95
N PRO A 82 4.70 -3.26 -3.82
CA PRO A 82 5.44 -2.73 -4.94
C PRO A 82 6.51 -3.69 -5.46
N ALA A 83 6.86 -3.55 -6.72
CA ALA A 83 8.10 -4.13 -7.23
C ALA A 83 9.32 -3.48 -6.54
N ALA A 84 10.49 -4.10 -6.64
CA ALA A 84 11.73 -3.49 -6.17
C ALA A 84 11.99 -2.16 -6.91
N PRO A 85 12.50 -1.12 -6.22
CA PRO A 85 12.90 0.12 -6.88
C PRO A 85 14.12 -0.12 -7.78
N THR A 86 14.34 0.78 -8.72
CA THR A 86 15.63 0.83 -9.44
C THR A 86 16.56 1.80 -8.72
N VAL A 87 17.83 1.42 -8.55
CA VAL A 87 18.84 2.27 -7.90
C VAL A 87 20.06 2.42 -8.78
N ALA A 88 20.52 3.65 -8.93
CA ALA A 88 21.69 3.99 -9.75
C ALA A 88 22.63 4.95 -9.02
N ASN A 89 23.92 4.93 -9.38
CA ASN A 89 24.85 5.94 -8.92
C ASN A 89 24.53 7.29 -9.55
N THR A 90 24.57 8.36 -8.77
CA THR A 90 24.39 9.74 -9.25
C THR A 90 25.25 10.71 -8.46
N GLY A 91 25.63 11.80 -9.12
CA GLY A 91 26.28 12.98 -8.55
C GLY A 91 27.48 12.73 -7.65
N ALA A 92 27.97 13.81 -7.07
CA ALA A 92 28.95 13.80 -5.99
C ALA A 92 28.23 14.17 -4.68
N GLY A 93 28.47 13.43 -3.61
CA GLY A 93 27.86 13.65 -2.31
C GLY A 93 28.77 13.21 -1.16
N ALA A 94 28.29 13.33 0.05
CA ALA A 94 29.00 12.92 1.27
C ALA A 94 28.87 11.42 1.58
N TYR A 95 28.47 10.63 0.63
CA TYR A 95 28.14 9.22 0.80
C TYR A 95 29.38 8.38 1.13
N ALA A 96 29.33 7.61 2.20
CA ALA A 96 30.35 6.61 2.48
C ALA A 96 30.29 5.47 1.46
N ALA A 97 31.43 4.88 1.09
CA ALA A 97 31.52 3.79 0.12
C ALA A 97 31.05 2.44 0.76
N THR A 98 29.92 2.44 1.42
CA THR A 98 29.31 1.27 2.05
C THR A 98 28.13 0.77 1.25
N ILE A 99 27.96 -0.54 1.21
CA ILE A 99 26.79 -1.15 0.58
C ILE A 99 25.53 -0.75 1.35
N ARG A 100 24.47 -0.45 0.62
CA ARG A 100 23.15 -0.13 1.17
C ARG A 100 22.07 -0.92 0.45
N TYR A 101 20.95 -1.07 1.12
CA TYR A 101 19.79 -1.78 0.62
C TYR A 101 18.60 -0.84 0.64
N TYR A 102 17.84 -0.82 -0.45
CA TYR A 102 16.65 0.03 -0.58
C TYR A 102 15.44 -0.81 -0.92
N ARG A 103 14.31 -0.49 -0.29
CA ARG A 103 13.00 -1.01 -0.65
C ARG A 103 11.96 0.09 -0.54
N VAL A 104 10.79 -0.16 -1.06
CA VAL A 104 9.70 0.82 -1.05
C VAL A 104 8.40 0.21 -0.58
N ARG A 105 7.49 1.07 -0.08
CA ARG A 105 6.10 0.75 0.23
C ARG A 105 5.20 1.78 -0.43
N TRP A 106 4.03 1.36 -0.84
CA TRP A 106 2.99 2.29 -1.24
C TRP A 106 2.22 2.80 -0.03
N ILE A 107 1.80 4.07 -0.11
CA ILE A 107 0.99 4.73 0.90
C ILE A 107 -0.18 5.42 0.21
N GLN A 108 -1.35 5.31 0.79
CA GLN A 108 -2.49 6.15 0.46
C GLN A 108 -2.80 7.08 1.63
N LEU A 109 -2.71 8.39 1.37
CA LEU A 109 -3.21 9.41 2.29
C LEU A 109 -4.60 9.87 1.86
N ASN A 110 -5.46 10.13 2.83
CA ASN A 110 -6.72 10.82 2.65
C ASN A 110 -6.72 12.06 3.55
N SER A 111 -6.75 13.24 2.95
CA SER A 111 -6.65 14.52 3.67
C SER A 111 -5.44 14.58 4.63
N GLY A 112 -4.29 14.07 4.20
CA GLY A 112 -3.05 14.05 4.98
C GLY A 112 -2.96 12.94 6.04
N VAL A 113 -3.97 12.07 6.15
CA VAL A 113 -3.98 10.93 7.08
C VAL A 113 -3.75 9.64 6.31
N GLU A 114 -2.83 8.82 6.77
CA GLU A 114 -2.60 7.50 6.19
C GLU A 114 -3.82 6.60 6.40
N VAL A 115 -4.36 6.08 5.31
CA VAL A 115 -5.53 5.18 5.32
C VAL A 115 -5.20 3.76 4.89
N ARG A 116 -4.15 3.58 4.08
CA ARG A 116 -3.62 2.27 3.66
C ARG A 116 -2.12 2.34 3.42
N ARG A 117 -1.45 1.23 3.71
CA ARG A 117 -0.03 1.01 3.39
C ARG A 117 0.15 -0.39 2.82
N SER A 118 1.08 -0.56 1.90
CA SER A 118 1.45 -1.88 1.40
C SER A 118 2.45 -2.58 2.31
N GLU A 119 2.63 -3.87 2.10
CA GLU A 119 3.86 -4.54 2.50
C GLU A 119 5.05 -3.95 1.73
N ALA A 120 6.25 -4.13 2.27
CA ALA A 120 7.47 -3.70 1.59
C ALA A 120 7.72 -4.55 0.35
N GLY A 121 8.12 -3.91 -0.74
CA GLY A 121 8.68 -4.59 -1.88
C GLY A 121 10.02 -5.27 -1.57
N ALA A 122 10.51 -6.08 -2.50
CA ALA A 122 11.84 -6.66 -2.38
C ALA A 122 12.90 -5.56 -2.32
N SER A 123 13.93 -5.76 -1.50
CA SER A 123 15.07 -4.86 -1.42
C SER A 123 15.98 -5.01 -2.63
N VAL A 124 16.64 -3.91 -2.99
CA VAL A 124 17.70 -3.88 -3.98
C VAL A 124 19.01 -3.44 -3.34
N THR A 125 20.10 -4.10 -3.68
CA THR A 125 21.45 -3.75 -3.22
C THR A 125 22.00 -2.60 -4.05
N PHE A 126 22.55 -1.60 -3.38
CA PHE A 126 23.30 -0.52 -3.99
C PHE A 126 24.76 -0.58 -3.53
N THR A 127 25.68 -0.60 -4.50
CA THR A 127 27.11 -0.50 -4.26
C THR A 127 27.60 0.81 -4.85
N PRO A 128 28.05 1.79 -4.04
CA PRO A 128 28.59 3.03 -4.54
C PRO A 128 29.80 2.77 -5.43
N SER A 129 29.91 3.49 -6.55
CA SER A 129 31.03 3.36 -7.48
C SER A 129 32.34 4.03 -7.00
N GLY A 130 32.28 4.74 -5.88
CA GLY A 130 33.41 5.41 -5.25
C GLY A 130 32.93 6.35 -4.14
N SER A 131 33.88 6.90 -3.37
CA SER A 131 33.54 7.91 -2.37
C SER A 131 32.93 9.15 -3.02
N GLY A 132 31.80 9.61 -2.46
CA GLY A 132 31.11 10.80 -2.95
C GLY A 132 30.05 10.55 -4.01
N THR A 133 29.83 9.32 -4.47
CA THR A 133 28.64 9.00 -5.27
C THR A 133 27.50 8.58 -4.34
N HIS A 134 26.28 9.01 -4.67
CA HIS A 134 25.09 8.66 -3.89
C HIS A 134 24.04 7.91 -4.72
N ALA A 135 23.05 7.33 -4.05
CA ALA A 135 22.03 6.53 -4.69
C ALA A 135 20.91 7.43 -5.23
N ARG A 136 20.56 7.27 -6.50
CA ARG A 136 19.26 7.70 -7.03
C ARG A 136 18.31 6.54 -7.03
N ILE A 137 17.27 6.63 -6.22
CA ILE A 137 16.19 5.65 -6.13
C ILE A 137 15.09 6.09 -7.09
N THR A 138 14.69 5.19 -8.00
CA THR A 138 13.57 5.42 -8.92
C THR A 138 12.39 4.56 -8.50
N GLN A 139 11.24 5.19 -8.41
CA GLN A 139 9.97 4.59 -8.05
C GLN A 139 9.60 3.46 -9.03
N PRO A 140 9.13 2.28 -8.55
CA PRO A 140 8.50 1.29 -9.43
C PRO A 140 7.17 1.82 -9.97
N ALA A 141 6.63 1.13 -10.99
CA ALA A 141 5.32 1.47 -11.51
C ALA A 141 4.23 1.35 -10.43
N VAL A 142 3.36 2.35 -10.33
CA VAL A 142 2.19 2.32 -9.42
C VAL A 142 1.21 1.23 -9.86
N ALA A 143 0.56 0.59 -8.90
CA ALA A 143 -0.44 -0.46 -9.18
C ALA A 143 -1.80 0.12 -9.62
N GLY A 144 -2.05 1.41 -9.38
CA GLY A 144 -3.32 2.06 -9.72
C GLY A 144 -4.42 1.80 -8.69
N GLU A 145 -4.05 1.51 -7.44
CA GLU A 145 -4.98 1.26 -6.34
C GLU A 145 -5.23 2.49 -5.45
N GLY A 146 -4.88 3.68 -5.95
CA GLY A 146 -5.06 4.93 -5.22
C GLY A 146 -3.83 5.33 -4.39
N GLU A 147 -2.66 4.85 -4.76
CA GLU A 147 -1.39 5.26 -4.16
C GLU A 147 -1.19 6.76 -4.33
N THR A 148 -0.91 7.44 -3.24
CA THR A 148 -0.65 8.88 -3.24
C THR A 148 0.82 9.19 -2.96
N HIS A 149 1.49 8.33 -2.19
CA HIS A 149 2.87 8.47 -1.76
C HIS A 149 3.59 7.12 -1.81
N TRP A 150 4.90 7.17 -1.74
CA TRP A 150 5.74 6.00 -1.61
C TRP A 150 6.80 6.24 -0.52
N ALA A 151 6.86 5.34 0.46
CA ALA A 151 7.91 5.35 1.46
C ALA A 151 9.16 4.73 0.88
N ILE A 152 10.29 5.40 1.04
CA ILE A 152 11.61 4.91 0.69
C ILE A 152 12.29 4.49 1.98
N GLU A 153 12.64 3.22 2.07
CA GLU A 153 13.30 2.64 3.23
C GLU A 153 14.73 2.21 2.85
N ALA A 154 15.68 2.55 3.71
CA ALA A 154 17.09 2.16 3.55
C ALA A 154 17.58 1.31 4.72
N SER A 155 18.60 0.50 4.45
CA SER A 155 19.24 -0.40 5.40
C SER A 155 20.71 -0.60 5.06
N GLU A 156 21.54 -0.87 6.08
CA GLU A 156 22.93 -1.28 5.91
C GLU A 156 23.11 -2.80 5.98
N ASP A 157 22.22 -3.50 6.66
CA ASP A 157 22.32 -4.94 6.96
C ASP A 157 21.29 -5.80 6.21
N ASN A 158 20.41 -5.17 5.40
CA ASN A 158 19.27 -5.79 4.73
C ASN A 158 18.27 -6.46 5.69
N ALA A 159 18.26 -6.08 6.94
CA ALA A 159 17.37 -6.60 7.96
C ALA A 159 16.59 -5.48 8.65
N SER A 160 17.28 -4.46 9.15
CA SER A 160 16.70 -3.29 9.79
C SER A 160 16.56 -2.17 8.77
N PHE A 161 15.33 -1.76 8.49
CA PHE A 161 15.03 -0.73 7.50
C PHE A 161 14.44 0.50 8.17
N TYR A 162 14.91 1.66 7.75
CA TYR A 162 14.49 2.98 8.25
C TYR A 162 13.88 3.79 7.12
N VAL A 163 12.80 4.51 7.39
CA VAL A 163 12.16 5.40 6.41
C VAL A 163 13.04 6.65 6.22
N LEU A 164 13.45 6.90 4.99
CA LEU A 164 14.18 8.12 4.64
C LEU A 164 13.21 9.26 4.32
N THR A 165 12.16 8.97 3.59
CA THR A 165 11.19 9.96 3.11
C THR A 165 9.95 9.29 2.53
N GLU A 166 8.87 10.06 2.40
CA GLU A 166 7.60 9.62 1.84
C GLU A 166 7.08 10.60 0.77
N PRO A 167 7.76 10.73 -0.39
CA PRO A 167 7.34 11.67 -1.42
C PRO A 167 6.01 11.26 -2.07
N ALA A 168 5.30 12.25 -2.63
CA ALA A 168 4.12 11.99 -3.45
C ALA A 168 4.50 11.16 -4.70
N THR A 169 3.56 10.34 -5.20
CA THR A 169 3.76 9.47 -6.38
C THR A 169 4.10 10.24 -7.66
N ALA A 170 3.80 11.56 -7.72
CA ALA A 170 4.24 12.44 -8.81
C ALA A 170 5.76 12.67 -8.81
N THR A 171 6.44 12.48 -7.67
CA THR A 171 7.90 12.56 -7.54
C THR A 171 8.46 11.15 -7.73
N THR A 172 8.98 10.86 -8.91
CA THR A 172 9.37 9.51 -9.31
C THR A 172 10.78 9.11 -8.94
N THR A 173 11.59 10.05 -8.45
CA THR A 173 12.99 9.81 -8.05
C THR A 173 13.31 10.50 -6.73
N TYR A 174 14.21 9.90 -5.96
CA TYR A 174 14.79 10.47 -4.76
C TYR A 174 16.31 10.22 -4.75
N ASP A 175 17.07 11.24 -4.42
CA ASP A 175 18.52 11.14 -4.27
C ASP A 175 18.85 11.02 -2.78
N ASP A 176 19.26 9.82 -2.35
CA ASP A 176 19.71 9.59 -0.98
C ASP A 176 21.13 10.09 -0.82
N ASN A 177 21.27 11.22 -0.15
CA ASN A 177 22.54 11.85 0.19
C ASN A 177 22.81 11.80 1.70
N GLU A 178 22.04 11.02 2.44
CA GLU A 178 22.17 10.91 3.87
C GLU A 178 23.43 10.14 4.27
N THR A 179 24.01 10.50 5.40
CA THR A 179 25.07 9.70 5.99
C THR A 179 24.47 8.49 6.71
N VAL A 180 25.27 7.43 6.89
CA VAL A 180 24.82 6.23 7.62
C VAL A 180 24.32 6.53 9.03
N ALA A 181 24.87 7.55 9.66
CA ALA A 181 24.45 7.99 11.00
C ALA A 181 23.01 8.53 11.05
N ASP A 182 22.45 8.90 9.88
CA ASP A 182 21.10 9.44 9.77
C ASP A 182 20.03 8.35 9.59
N TYR A 183 20.44 7.07 9.42
CA TYR A 183 19.55 5.92 9.43
C TYR A 183 19.24 5.51 10.86
N SER A 184 18.59 6.36 11.61
CA SER A 184 18.17 6.09 12.97
C SER A 184 16.66 6.21 13.11
N GLU A 185 16.11 5.49 14.08
CA GLU A 185 14.73 5.70 14.50
C GLU A 185 14.58 7.14 15.03
N GLU A 186 13.63 7.89 14.47
CA GLU A 186 13.03 9.04 15.14
C GLU A 186 11.95 8.58 16.12
#